data_db2e7718257754e8d1468d2ac993737d
#
_entry.id   db2e7718257754e8d1468d2ac993737d
#
_cell.length_a   1.000
_cell.length_b   1.000
_cell.length_c   1.000
_cell.angle_alpha   90.00
_cell.angle_beta   90.00
_cell.angle_gamma   90.00
#
_symmetry.space_group_name_H-M   'P 1'
#
loop_
_entity.id
_entity.type
_entity.pdbx_description
1 polymer ?
#
loop_
_entity_poly.entity_id
_entity_poly.type
_entity_poly.pdbx_seq_one_letter_code
_entity_poly.pdbx_strand_id
1 'polypeptide(L)'
;EEQKFGVKAKEKLKKIKGDIDVLTLTATPIPRTLNLSLLGIRDLSVIDTSPEGRQKIQTEYIDNNKNLIKEIILSEISREGQVFYIFNSVKRMENKVKEIRELLPEYIKVDYIHGQMLPRDIKKNIQEFENGNIDVLVATTIIENGIDIENANTMIIEGVEKLGLSQVYQLRGRIGRSTKKSYCYMLMNENKTKNAKKREESIREFDNLTGIDLAMEDSKIRGVGEILGEKQHGAVETFGYNLYMKMLNEEILKLKGEAEEELDEVDVELNFPRFLPDSYIEKNEKVKIYKRALALKNLDELENLYNELEDRFGKIKSEAKGFFEFIKIRIIARDLGITTIKQDKENKDRILINFNEKKINVDKIIYLLSNKKIMYSKFTRTIGYNGDIFEFFRMYEK
;
A
#
# COMPACT_ATOMS: atom_id res chain seq x y z
N GLU A 1 12.31 -13.32 6.27
CA GLU A 1 11.09 -13.97 5.75
C GLU A 1 10.12 -14.39 6.89
N GLU A 2 9.66 -13.40 7.62
CA GLU A 2 8.79 -13.57 8.79
C GLU A 2 7.52 -14.36 8.49
N GLN A 3 6.97 -14.25 7.29
CA GLN A 3 5.74 -14.91 6.86
C GLN A 3 5.81 -16.44 6.91
N LYS A 4 7.01 -17.03 6.95
CA LYS A 4 7.23 -18.49 7.00
C LYS A 4 7.17 -19.07 8.41
N PHE A 5 7.27 -18.22 9.43
CA PHE A 5 7.19 -18.67 10.81
C PHE A 5 5.75 -18.68 11.30
N GLY A 6 5.28 -19.82 11.78
CA GLY A 6 3.96 -19.95 12.42
C GLY A 6 3.89 -19.15 13.73
N VAL A 7 2.66 -18.84 14.19
CA VAL A 7 2.41 -18.04 15.40
C VAL A 7 3.16 -18.59 16.62
N LYS A 8 3.13 -19.91 16.84
CA LYS A 8 3.83 -20.56 17.99
C LYS A 8 5.34 -20.34 17.94
N ALA A 9 5.96 -20.41 16.75
CA ALA A 9 7.39 -20.17 16.60
C ALA A 9 7.77 -18.71 16.88
N LYS A 10 6.97 -17.76 16.39
CA LYS A 10 7.14 -16.32 16.65
C LYS A 10 6.99 -15.99 18.13
N GLU A 11 5.99 -16.55 18.80
CA GLU A 11 5.80 -16.37 20.26
C GLU A 11 6.94 -16.98 21.08
N LYS A 12 7.48 -18.13 20.64
CA LYS A 12 8.65 -18.74 21.29
C LYS A 12 9.90 -17.86 21.12
N LEU A 13 10.11 -17.31 19.93
CA LEU A 13 11.23 -16.36 19.68
C LEU A 13 11.07 -15.09 20.51
N LYS A 14 9.87 -14.56 20.66
CA LYS A 14 9.61 -13.39 21.52
C LYS A 14 9.91 -13.65 23.00
N LYS A 15 9.66 -14.86 23.51
CA LYS A 15 9.98 -15.23 24.89
C LYS A 15 11.47 -15.33 25.16
N ILE A 16 12.28 -15.64 24.13
CA ILE A 16 13.76 -15.68 24.21
C ILE A 16 14.35 -14.26 24.22
N LYS A 17 13.56 -13.27 23.82
CA LYS A 17 13.95 -11.88 23.53
C LYS A 17 14.38 -11.03 24.74
N GLY A 18 14.38 -11.55 25.98
CA GLY A 18 14.57 -10.74 27.19
C GLY A 18 15.67 -9.66 27.09
N ASP A 19 16.85 -9.98 26.50
CA ASP A 19 17.99 -9.06 26.38
C ASP A 19 18.69 -9.14 24.99
N ILE A 20 17.96 -9.56 23.94
CA ILE A 20 18.55 -9.76 22.61
C ILE A 20 17.89 -8.84 21.59
N ASP A 21 18.69 -8.10 20.82
CA ASP A 21 18.19 -7.34 19.66
C ASP A 21 17.69 -8.27 18.57
N VAL A 22 16.52 -7.97 18.00
CA VAL A 22 15.88 -8.80 16.98
C VAL A 22 15.62 -7.99 15.71
N LEU A 23 16.38 -8.30 14.65
CA LEU A 23 16.16 -7.77 13.30
C LEU A 23 15.30 -8.74 12.48
N THR A 24 14.21 -8.24 11.91
CA THR A 24 13.35 -8.98 11.01
C THR A 24 13.44 -8.40 9.61
N LEU A 25 13.81 -9.23 8.63
CA LEU A 25 13.90 -8.83 7.23
C LEU A 25 12.78 -9.49 6.41
N THR A 26 12.13 -8.72 5.56
CA THR A 26 11.10 -9.23 4.64
C THR A 26 10.98 -8.38 3.38
N ALA A 27 10.74 -9.01 2.25
CA ALA A 27 10.41 -8.30 1.00
C ALA A 27 8.93 -7.89 0.93
N THR A 28 8.07 -8.65 1.63
CA THR A 28 6.62 -8.42 1.69
C THR A 28 6.19 -8.52 3.15
N PRO A 29 6.12 -7.38 3.87
CA PRO A 29 5.77 -7.40 5.28
C PRO A 29 4.37 -7.98 5.48
N ILE A 30 4.20 -8.75 6.56
CA ILE A 30 2.85 -9.18 6.97
C ILE A 30 2.09 -7.92 7.41
N PRO A 31 0.83 -7.74 6.98
CA PRO A 31 0.03 -6.56 7.36
C PRO A 31 0.05 -6.27 8.87
N ARG A 32 0.02 -7.31 9.71
CA ARG A 32 0.14 -7.18 11.16
C ARG A 32 1.48 -6.57 11.60
N THR A 33 2.61 -7.04 11.05
CA THR A 33 3.94 -6.54 11.41
C THR A 33 4.13 -5.12 10.92
N LEU A 34 3.66 -4.83 9.71
CA LEU A 34 3.66 -3.48 9.14
C LEU A 34 2.85 -2.52 10.01
N ASN A 35 1.65 -2.92 10.43
CA ASN A 35 0.80 -2.11 11.30
C ASN A 35 1.45 -1.81 12.66
N LEU A 36 2.11 -2.81 13.28
CA LEU A 36 2.85 -2.61 14.54
C LEU A 36 4.02 -1.63 14.38
N SER A 37 4.63 -1.58 13.21
CA SER A 37 5.70 -0.63 12.91
C SER A 37 5.15 0.78 12.62
N LEU A 38 4.07 0.88 11.87
CA LEU A 38 3.37 2.15 11.63
C LEU A 38 2.83 2.78 12.92
N LEU A 39 2.51 1.96 13.92
CA LEU A 39 2.09 2.39 15.26
C LEU A 39 3.27 2.74 16.19
N GLY A 40 4.51 2.72 15.69
CA GLY A 40 5.69 3.03 16.50
C GLY A 40 6.00 2.02 17.61
N ILE A 41 5.44 0.80 17.55
CA ILE A 41 5.74 -0.31 18.48
C ILE A 41 7.04 -1.01 18.08
N ARG A 42 7.41 -0.91 16.79
CA ARG A 42 8.67 -1.42 16.23
C ARG A 42 9.24 -0.40 15.28
N ASP A 43 10.55 -0.24 15.30
CA ASP A 43 11.25 0.52 14.28
C ASP A 43 11.16 -0.15 12.92
N LEU A 44 11.06 0.64 11.86
CA LEU A 44 10.97 0.19 10.48
C LEU A 44 11.93 0.99 9.61
N SER A 45 12.81 0.28 8.92
CA SER A 45 13.60 0.84 7.83
C SER A 45 13.15 0.24 6.51
N VAL A 46 12.92 1.08 5.51
CA VAL A 46 12.47 0.65 4.17
C VAL A 46 13.62 0.87 3.19
N ILE A 47 13.96 -0.19 2.45
CA ILE A 47 14.90 -0.13 1.32
C ILE A 47 14.05 -0.13 0.06
N ASP A 48 13.86 1.03 -0.54
CA ASP A 48 13.01 1.24 -1.73
C ASP A 48 13.81 1.51 -3.01
N THR A 49 15.11 1.71 -2.89
CA THR A 49 16.01 1.95 -4.02
C THR A 49 16.57 0.64 -4.57
N SER A 50 16.33 0.39 -5.85
CA SER A 50 16.91 -0.77 -6.53
C SER A 50 18.43 -0.65 -6.69
N PRO A 51 19.20 -1.76 -6.65
CA PRO A 51 20.63 -1.74 -6.97
C PRO A 51 20.89 -1.16 -8.35
N GLU A 52 22.04 -0.47 -8.50
CA GLU A 52 22.48 0.05 -9.79
C GLU A 52 22.63 -1.08 -10.83
N GLY A 53 22.24 -0.80 -12.07
CA GLY A 53 22.35 -1.74 -13.20
C GLY A 53 21.24 -2.78 -13.30
N ARG A 54 20.34 -2.90 -12.32
CA ARG A 54 19.20 -3.82 -12.39
C ARG A 54 18.15 -3.33 -13.38
N GLN A 55 17.88 -4.13 -14.43
CA GLN A 55 16.84 -3.81 -15.39
C GLN A 55 15.46 -4.13 -14.85
N LYS A 56 14.47 -3.32 -15.25
CA LYS A 56 13.06 -3.53 -14.91
C LYS A 56 12.55 -4.82 -15.55
N ILE A 57 11.89 -5.68 -14.79
CA ILE A 57 11.28 -6.90 -15.30
C ILE A 57 10.02 -6.51 -16.09
N GLN A 58 9.97 -6.88 -17.36
CA GLN A 58 8.78 -6.68 -18.18
C GLN A 58 7.73 -7.74 -17.84
N THR A 59 6.55 -7.30 -17.43
CA THR A 59 5.47 -8.20 -17.03
C THR A 59 4.37 -8.16 -18.07
N GLU A 60 4.01 -9.34 -18.62
CA GLU A 60 2.98 -9.49 -19.64
C GLU A 60 1.91 -10.50 -19.21
N TYR A 61 0.66 -10.20 -19.54
CA TYR A 61 -0.49 -11.05 -19.29
C TYR A 61 -0.90 -11.70 -20.60
N ILE A 62 -0.84 -13.02 -20.63
CA ILE A 62 -1.08 -13.78 -21.84
C ILE A 62 -2.11 -14.89 -21.60
N ASP A 63 -2.82 -15.27 -22.63
CA ASP A 63 -3.71 -16.42 -22.60
C ASP A 63 -2.90 -17.72 -22.57
N ASN A 64 -3.47 -18.77 -21.99
CA ASN A 64 -2.83 -20.09 -21.93
C ASN A 64 -2.84 -20.77 -23.31
N ASN A 65 -1.94 -20.33 -24.19
CA ASN A 65 -1.77 -20.80 -25.55
C ASN A 65 -0.43 -21.55 -25.70
N LYS A 66 -0.48 -22.83 -26.09
CA LYS A 66 0.69 -23.70 -26.24
C LYS A 66 1.72 -23.19 -27.23
N ASN A 67 1.29 -22.60 -28.33
CA ASN A 67 2.20 -22.06 -29.35
C ASN A 67 2.95 -20.85 -28.82
N LEU A 68 2.24 -19.96 -28.14
CA LEU A 68 2.85 -18.77 -27.50
C LEU A 68 3.85 -19.16 -26.41
N ILE A 69 3.51 -20.14 -25.56
CA ILE A 69 4.41 -20.66 -24.52
C ILE A 69 5.69 -21.23 -25.17
N LYS A 70 5.55 -21.99 -26.28
CA LYS A 70 6.68 -22.49 -27.05
C LYS A 70 7.57 -21.37 -27.55
N GLU A 71 6.98 -20.36 -28.17
CA GLU A 71 7.72 -19.20 -28.72
C GLU A 71 8.49 -18.44 -27.63
N ILE A 72 7.86 -18.22 -26.46
CA ILE A 72 8.50 -17.58 -25.32
C ILE A 72 9.72 -18.38 -24.85
N ILE A 73 9.58 -19.70 -24.68
CA ILE A 73 10.68 -20.55 -24.23
C ILE A 73 11.80 -20.53 -25.26
N LEU A 74 11.50 -20.73 -26.53
CA LEU A 74 12.50 -20.73 -27.61
C LEU A 74 13.21 -19.38 -27.73
N SER A 75 12.50 -18.28 -27.58
CA SER A 75 13.07 -16.92 -27.57
C SER A 75 14.09 -16.77 -26.45
N GLU A 76 13.80 -17.26 -25.23
CA GLU A 76 14.76 -17.17 -24.12
C GLU A 76 15.99 -18.06 -24.36
N ILE A 77 15.80 -19.31 -24.82
CA ILE A 77 16.90 -20.22 -25.13
C ILE A 77 17.80 -19.67 -26.24
N SER A 78 17.23 -19.00 -27.27
CA SER A 78 17.99 -18.36 -28.33
C SER A 78 18.89 -17.21 -27.84
N ARG A 79 18.60 -16.65 -26.67
CA ARG A 79 19.42 -15.63 -25.99
C ARG A 79 20.40 -16.23 -24.99
N GLU A 80 20.55 -17.55 -24.99
CA GLU A 80 21.36 -18.31 -24.02
C GLU A 80 20.88 -18.08 -22.57
N GLY A 81 19.57 -17.90 -22.38
CA GLY A 81 18.92 -17.75 -21.09
C GLY A 81 18.19 -19.01 -20.67
N GLN A 82 17.68 -19.01 -19.44
CA GLN A 82 16.93 -20.13 -18.86
C GLN A 82 15.54 -19.67 -18.42
N VAL A 83 14.60 -20.62 -18.33
CA VAL A 83 13.20 -20.36 -18.04
C VAL A 83 12.75 -21.04 -16.75
N PHE A 84 12.17 -20.28 -15.84
CA PHE A 84 11.32 -20.81 -14.78
C PHE A 84 9.88 -20.95 -15.28
N TYR A 85 9.30 -22.14 -15.15
CA TYR A 85 7.88 -22.39 -15.41
C TYR A 85 7.18 -22.73 -14.09
N ILE A 86 6.34 -21.83 -13.59
CA ILE A 86 5.66 -22.01 -12.31
C ILE A 86 4.32 -22.69 -12.52
N PHE A 87 4.19 -23.87 -11.90
CA PHE A 87 2.99 -24.69 -11.93
C PHE A 87 2.64 -25.24 -10.55
N ASN A 88 1.68 -24.62 -9.86
CA ASN A 88 1.39 -24.91 -8.46
C ASN A 88 0.48 -26.14 -8.27
N SER A 89 0.89 -27.31 -8.79
CA SER A 89 0.20 -28.59 -8.58
C SER A 89 1.16 -29.78 -8.60
N VAL A 90 1.52 -30.29 -7.42
CA VAL A 90 2.40 -31.47 -7.29
C VAL A 90 1.81 -32.68 -8.02
N LYS A 91 0.52 -32.99 -7.83
CA LYS A 91 -0.16 -34.14 -8.41
C LYS A 91 -0.12 -34.20 -9.96
N ARG A 92 -0.03 -33.03 -10.60
CA ARG A 92 -0.04 -32.90 -12.07
C ARG A 92 1.30 -32.49 -12.64
N MET A 93 2.35 -32.44 -11.80
CA MET A 93 3.66 -31.91 -12.19
C MET A 93 4.27 -32.74 -13.34
N GLU A 94 4.33 -34.04 -13.19
CA GLU A 94 4.90 -34.96 -14.21
C GLU A 94 4.19 -34.84 -15.57
N ASN A 95 2.85 -34.77 -15.54
CA ASN A 95 2.06 -34.55 -16.75
C ASN A 95 2.36 -33.22 -17.42
N LYS A 96 2.52 -32.14 -16.61
CA LYS A 96 2.87 -30.81 -17.12
C LYS A 96 4.27 -30.82 -17.74
N VAL A 97 5.24 -31.44 -17.10
CA VAL A 97 6.60 -31.58 -17.64
C VAL A 97 6.58 -32.34 -18.97
N LYS A 98 5.81 -33.44 -19.05
CA LYS A 98 5.64 -34.20 -20.31
C LYS A 98 5.03 -33.32 -21.40
N GLU A 99 3.97 -32.57 -21.08
CA GLU A 99 3.33 -31.61 -22.00
C GLU A 99 4.33 -30.59 -22.53
N ILE A 100 5.15 -30.00 -21.66
CA ILE A 100 6.15 -28.99 -22.05
C ILE A 100 7.25 -29.65 -22.92
N ARG A 101 7.72 -30.86 -22.59
CA ARG A 101 8.70 -31.59 -23.40
C ARG A 101 8.17 -31.91 -24.80
N GLU A 102 6.91 -32.29 -24.94
CA GLU A 102 6.27 -32.55 -26.23
C GLU A 102 6.13 -31.29 -27.11
N LEU A 103 6.07 -30.11 -26.50
CA LEU A 103 6.01 -28.85 -27.22
C LEU A 103 7.37 -28.38 -27.76
N LEU A 104 8.46 -28.81 -27.14
CA LEU A 104 9.80 -28.29 -27.39
C LEU A 104 10.65 -29.28 -28.21
N PRO A 105 11.68 -28.80 -28.90
CA PRO A 105 12.68 -29.65 -29.52
C PRO A 105 13.41 -30.53 -28.50
N GLU A 106 13.85 -31.74 -28.90
CA GLU A 106 14.50 -32.75 -28.02
C GLU A 106 15.79 -32.26 -27.36
N TYR A 107 16.48 -31.28 -27.94
CA TYR A 107 17.72 -30.74 -27.38
C TYR A 107 17.48 -29.83 -26.15
N ILE A 108 16.24 -29.37 -25.95
CA ILE A 108 15.88 -28.53 -24.79
C ILE A 108 15.58 -29.44 -23.59
N LYS A 109 16.37 -29.27 -22.55
CA LYS A 109 16.26 -30.07 -21.34
C LYS A 109 15.26 -29.43 -20.36
N VAL A 110 14.22 -30.21 -20.03
CA VAL A 110 13.18 -29.79 -19.09
C VAL A 110 13.21 -30.70 -17.87
N ASP A 111 13.28 -30.14 -16.68
CA ASP A 111 13.15 -30.89 -15.44
C ASP A 111 12.25 -30.14 -14.44
N TYR A 112 12.03 -30.73 -13.27
CA TYR A 112 11.09 -30.13 -12.29
C TYR A 112 11.55 -30.25 -10.83
N ILE A 113 10.98 -29.38 -9.99
CA ILE A 113 11.13 -29.44 -8.53
C ILE A 113 9.82 -29.11 -7.83
N HIS A 114 9.55 -29.77 -6.69
CA HIS A 114 8.44 -29.45 -5.81
C HIS A 114 8.71 -29.85 -4.36
N GLY A 115 7.96 -29.29 -3.42
CA GLY A 115 8.22 -29.42 -1.97
C GLY A 115 8.06 -30.82 -1.38
N GLN A 116 7.55 -31.82 -2.14
CA GLN A 116 7.43 -33.20 -1.68
C GLN A 116 8.57 -34.10 -2.18
N MET A 117 9.51 -33.56 -2.99
CA MET A 117 10.72 -34.28 -3.38
C MET A 117 11.70 -34.36 -2.21
N LEU A 118 12.60 -35.33 -2.26
CA LEU A 118 13.70 -35.46 -1.31
C LEU A 118 14.60 -34.22 -1.42
N PRO A 119 15.06 -33.61 -0.29
CA PRO A 119 15.91 -32.43 -0.34
C PRO A 119 17.16 -32.55 -1.22
N ARG A 120 17.75 -33.77 -1.29
CA ARG A 120 18.91 -34.06 -2.14
C ARG A 120 18.58 -33.90 -3.61
N ASP A 121 17.38 -34.33 -4.04
CA ASP A 121 16.98 -34.32 -5.45
C ASP A 121 16.62 -32.90 -5.87
N ILE A 122 15.96 -32.11 -4.98
CA ILE A 122 15.72 -30.68 -5.17
C ILE A 122 17.07 -29.96 -5.36
N LYS A 123 18.03 -30.19 -4.44
CA LYS A 123 19.35 -29.58 -4.52
C LYS A 123 20.08 -29.94 -5.81
N LYS A 124 20.02 -31.21 -6.24
CA LYS A 124 20.61 -31.66 -7.48
C LYS A 124 20.04 -30.94 -8.69
N ASN A 125 18.71 -30.89 -8.83
CA ASN A 125 18.06 -30.25 -9.97
C ASN A 125 18.28 -28.73 -10.00
N ILE A 126 18.37 -28.09 -8.84
CA ILE A 126 18.75 -26.66 -8.77
C ILE A 126 20.20 -26.49 -9.27
N GLN A 127 21.15 -27.32 -8.83
CA GLN A 127 22.54 -27.24 -9.30
C GLN A 127 22.68 -27.52 -10.79
N GLU A 128 21.95 -28.50 -11.32
CA GLU A 128 21.94 -28.79 -12.77
C GLU A 128 21.35 -27.61 -13.57
N PHE A 129 20.32 -26.93 -13.02
CA PHE A 129 19.76 -25.70 -13.62
C PHE A 129 20.74 -24.54 -13.55
N GLU A 130 21.39 -24.32 -12.40
CA GLU A 130 22.41 -23.28 -12.21
C GLU A 130 23.61 -23.46 -13.16
N ASN A 131 24.03 -24.74 -13.38
CA ASN A 131 25.13 -25.07 -14.28
C ASN A 131 24.73 -25.01 -15.79
N GLY A 132 23.48 -24.66 -16.11
CA GLY A 132 23.00 -24.61 -17.50
C GLY A 132 22.72 -26.00 -18.13
N ASN A 133 22.68 -27.06 -17.33
CA ASN A 133 22.36 -28.42 -17.81
C ASN A 133 20.85 -28.66 -17.96
N ILE A 134 20.01 -27.77 -17.45
CA ILE A 134 18.55 -27.72 -17.60
C ILE A 134 18.21 -26.35 -18.18
N ASP A 135 17.42 -26.29 -19.24
CA ASP A 135 17.00 -25.07 -19.91
C ASP A 135 15.69 -24.51 -19.32
N VAL A 136 14.77 -25.41 -18.97
CA VAL A 136 13.46 -25.08 -18.42
C VAL A 136 13.26 -25.84 -17.11
N LEU A 137 13.13 -25.11 -16.00
CA LEU A 137 12.82 -25.71 -14.71
C LEU A 137 11.36 -25.46 -14.33
N VAL A 138 10.56 -26.54 -14.32
CA VAL A 138 9.16 -26.50 -13.88
C VAL A 138 9.12 -26.59 -12.35
N ALA A 139 8.51 -25.62 -11.68
CA ALA A 139 8.54 -25.60 -10.24
C ALA A 139 7.18 -25.20 -9.63
N THR A 140 6.92 -25.66 -8.42
CA THR A 140 5.87 -25.07 -7.59
C THR A 140 6.37 -23.73 -7.01
N THR A 141 5.60 -23.10 -6.15
CA THR A 141 6.03 -21.89 -5.42
C THR A 141 7.25 -22.07 -4.51
N ILE A 142 7.84 -23.28 -4.47
CA ILE A 142 9.05 -23.57 -3.67
C ILE A 142 10.22 -22.65 -4.01
N ILE A 143 10.30 -22.17 -5.25
CA ILE A 143 11.38 -21.25 -5.69
C ILE A 143 11.32 -19.87 -5.04
N GLU A 144 10.21 -19.50 -4.42
CA GLU A 144 10.15 -18.26 -3.62
C GLU A 144 11.16 -18.26 -2.47
N ASN A 145 11.78 -19.42 -2.16
CA ASN A 145 12.64 -19.65 -1.01
C ASN A 145 14.14 -19.46 -1.31
N GLY A 146 14.56 -18.26 -1.75
CA GLY A 146 15.98 -17.91 -1.75
C GLY A 146 16.83 -18.53 -2.87
N ILE A 147 16.23 -19.12 -3.92
CA ILE A 147 16.96 -19.61 -5.09
C ILE A 147 17.44 -18.39 -5.89
N ASP A 148 18.72 -18.37 -6.21
CA ASP A 148 19.39 -17.31 -6.97
C ASP A 148 20.05 -17.89 -8.21
N ILE A 149 19.44 -17.69 -9.38
CA ILE A 149 19.93 -18.16 -10.67
C ILE A 149 20.08 -16.97 -11.60
N GLU A 150 21.31 -16.54 -11.85
CA GLU A 150 21.60 -15.34 -12.64
C GLU A 150 21.09 -15.42 -14.08
N ASN A 151 21.16 -16.61 -14.70
CA ASN A 151 20.80 -16.79 -16.11
C ASN A 151 19.31 -17.07 -16.34
N ALA A 152 18.51 -17.21 -15.27
CA ALA A 152 17.06 -17.36 -15.40
C ALA A 152 16.40 -15.98 -15.59
N ASN A 153 16.22 -15.58 -16.85
CA ASN A 153 15.71 -14.24 -17.19
C ASN A 153 14.23 -14.25 -17.62
N THR A 154 13.66 -15.42 -17.87
CA THR A 154 12.24 -15.55 -18.20
C THR A 154 11.52 -16.40 -17.16
N MET A 155 10.36 -15.93 -16.72
CA MET A 155 9.44 -16.67 -15.85
C MET A 155 8.06 -16.75 -16.48
N ILE A 156 7.47 -17.95 -16.48
CA ILE A 156 6.09 -18.19 -16.90
C ILE A 156 5.32 -18.66 -15.66
N ILE A 157 4.24 -17.98 -15.28
CA ILE A 157 3.42 -18.34 -14.11
C ILE A 157 2.05 -18.81 -14.58
N GLU A 158 1.74 -20.10 -14.46
CA GLU A 158 0.45 -20.66 -14.82
C GLU A 158 -0.53 -20.64 -13.65
N GLY A 159 -1.73 -20.08 -13.89
CA GLY A 159 -2.79 -20.00 -12.89
C GLY A 159 -2.49 -18.95 -11.82
N VAL A 160 -1.97 -17.81 -12.21
CA VAL A 160 -1.59 -16.70 -11.34
C VAL A 160 -2.73 -16.24 -10.44
N GLU A 161 -3.98 -16.36 -10.88
CA GLU A 161 -5.18 -16.03 -10.12
C GLU A 161 -5.38 -16.85 -8.84
N LYS A 162 -4.66 -17.98 -8.71
CA LYS A 162 -4.69 -18.87 -7.53
C LYS A 162 -3.61 -18.51 -6.50
N LEU A 163 -2.67 -17.65 -6.87
CA LEU A 163 -1.56 -17.24 -6.01
C LEU A 163 -1.92 -15.96 -5.25
N GLY A 164 -1.32 -15.76 -4.09
CA GLY A 164 -1.37 -14.49 -3.38
C GLY A 164 -0.50 -13.44 -4.05
N LEU A 165 -0.87 -12.16 -3.92
CA LEU A 165 -0.09 -11.05 -4.51
C LEU A 165 1.37 -11.07 -4.06
N SER A 166 1.61 -11.28 -2.76
CA SER A 166 2.95 -11.39 -2.18
C SER A 166 3.76 -12.53 -2.78
N GLN A 167 3.11 -13.68 -3.07
CA GLN A 167 3.79 -14.82 -3.69
C GLN A 167 4.20 -14.50 -5.13
N VAL A 168 3.31 -13.92 -5.92
CA VAL A 168 3.60 -13.51 -7.30
C VAL A 168 4.76 -12.51 -7.32
N TYR A 169 4.78 -11.55 -6.40
CA TYR A 169 5.86 -10.57 -6.26
C TYR A 169 7.21 -11.24 -5.93
N GLN A 170 7.22 -12.16 -4.96
CA GLN A 170 8.42 -12.91 -4.58
C GLN A 170 8.94 -13.80 -5.70
N LEU A 171 8.03 -14.48 -6.43
CA LEU A 171 8.37 -15.27 -7.60
C LEU A 171 8.99 -14.39 -8.69
N ARG A 172 8.32 -13.29 -9.07
CA ARG A 172 8.85 -12.34 -10.05
C ARG A 172 10.24 -11.83 -9.67
N GLY A 173 10.47 -11.60 -8.38
CA GLY A 173 11.76 -11.16 -7.85
C GLY A 173 12.89 -12.20 -7.98
N ARG A 174 12.61 -13.43 -8.41
CA ARG A 174 13.62 -14.49 -8.65
C ARG A 174 14.30 -14.38 -10.00
N ILE A 175 13.77 -13.60 -10.92
CA ILE A 175 14.39 -13.28 -12.20
C ILE A 175 14.91 -11.84 -12.21
N GLY A 176 15.64 -11.47 -13.28
CA GLY A 176 16.15 -10.11 -13.44
C GLY A 176 17.34 -9.79 -12.53
N ARG A 177 18.25 -10.74 -12.37
CA ARG A 177 19.46 -10.62 -11.55
C ARG A 177 20.72 -10.44 -12.39
N SER A 178 20.56 -10.49 -13.70
CA SER A 178 21.61 -10.21 -14.69
C SER A 178 21.38 -8.87 -15.39
N THR A 179 22.32 -8.50 -16.28
CA THR A 179 22.19 -7.32 -17.15
C THR A 179 21.27 -7.57 -18.35
N LYS A 180 20.83 -8.81 -18.58
CA LYS A 180 19.90 -9.19 -19.64
C LYS A 180 18.48 -8.73 -19.31
N LYS A 181 17.70 -8.38 -20.35
CA LYS A 181 16.27 -8.08 -20.19
C LYS A 181 15.52 -9.30 -19.66
N SER A 182 14.66 -9.07 -18.68
CA SER A 182 13.91 -10.14 -18.02
C SER A 182 12.42 -9.98 -18.23
N TYR A 183 11.75 -11.12 -18.41
CA TYR A 183 10.33 -11.19 -18.75
C TYR A 183 9.58 -12.09 -17.77
N CYS A 184 8.42 -11.62 -17.31
CA CYS A 184 7.49 -12.40 -16.50
C CYS A 184 6.16 -12.52 -17.22
N TYR A 185 5.84 -13.71 -17.72
CA TYR A 185 4.58 -13.99 -18.40
C TYR A 185 3.58 -14.62 -17.44
N MET A 186 2.43 -13.99 -17.28
CA MET A 186 1.37 -14.43 -16.39
C MET A 186 0.23 -15.05 -17.19
N LEU A 187 0.11 -16.40 -17.11
CA LEU A 187 -0.95 -17.12 -17.80
C LEU A 187 -2.26 -17.02 -17.01
N MET A 188 -3.27 -16.50 -17.66
CA MET A 188 -4.60 -16.31 -17.09
C MET A 188 -5.56 -17.38 -17.59
N ASN A 189 -6.40 -17.92 -16.71
CA ASN A 189 -7.48 -18.83 -17.10
C ASN A 189 -8.79 -18.04 -17.33
N GLU A 190 -9.61 -18.50 -18.29
CA GLU A 190 -10.86 -17.82 -18.65
C GLU A 190 -11.92 -17.83 -17.53
N ASN A 191 -11.97 -18.88 -16.69
CA ASN A 191 -12.95 -19.04 -15.61
C ASN A 191 -12.47 -18.33 -14.32
N LYS A 192 -12.90 -17.08 -14.13
CA LYS A 192 -12.45 -16.22 -13.00
C LYS A 192 -13.56 -16.02 -11.97
N THR A 193 -13.21 -16.23 -10.69
CA THR A 193 -14.03 -15.76 -9.56
C THR A 193 -13.92 -14.23 -9.40
N LYS A 194 -14.86 -13.61 -8.66
CA LYS A 194 -14.81 -12.15 -8.38
C LYS A 194 -13.47 -11.73 -7.74
N ASN A 195 -12.94 -12.57 -6.82
CA ASN A 195 -11.66 -12.31 -6.16
C ASN A 195 -10.47 -12.50 -7.11
N ALA A 196 -10.56 -13.43 -8.07
CA ALA A 196 -9.53 -13.61 -9.09
C ALA A 196 -9.43 -12.38 -10.02
N LYS A 197 -10.57 -11.77 -10.40
CA LYS A 197 -10.58 -10.53 -11.20
C LYS A 197 -9.92 -9.37 -10.45
N LYS A 198 -10.27 -9.16 -9.16
CA LYS A 198 -9.64 -8.12 -8.34
C LYS A 198 -8.12 -8.32 -8.20
N ARG A 199 -7.67 -9.57 -8.03
CA ARG A 199 -6.23 -9.87 -7.99
C ARG A 199 -5.55 -9.57 -9.32
N GLU A 200 -6.19 -9.90 -10.44
CA GLU A 200 -5.67 -9.57 -11.77
C GLU A 200 -5.48 -8.06 -11.93
N GLU A 201 -6.48 -7.24 -11.58
CA GLU A 201 -6.40 -5.79 -11.62
C GLU A 201 -5.23 -5.28 -10.77
N SER A 202 -5.11 -5.76 -9.52
CA SER A 202 -4.00 -5.40 -8.65
C SER A 202 -2.64 -5.87 -9.18
N ILE A 203 -2.58 -7.05 -9.81
CA ILE A 203 -1.33 -7.56 -10.40
C ILE A 203 -0.92 -6.72 -11.62
N ARG A 204 -1.85 -6.18 -12.40
CA ARG A 204 -1.55 -5.28 -13.53
C ARG A 204 -0.89 -3.97 -13.09
N GLU A 205 -1.10 -3.55 -11.86
CA GLU A 205 -0.50 -2.34 -11.27
C GLU A 205 0.87 -2.60 -10.59
N PHE A 206 1.36 -3.83 -10.59
CA PHE A 206 2.59 -4.26 -9.89
C PHE A 206 3.83 -3.41 -10.17
N ASP A 207 3.99 -2.92 -11.38
CA ASP A 207 5.19 -2.19 -11.76
C ASP A 207 5.34 -0.85 -11.02
N ASN A 208 4.26 -0.39 -10.39
CA ASN A 208 4.17 0.87 -9.65
C ASN A 208 4.05 0.66 -8.13
N LEU A 209 3.97 -0.59 -7.63
CA LEU A 209 3.76 -0.88 -6.22
C LEU A 209 5.08 -1.27 -5.53
N THR A 210 5.28 -0.73 -4.33
CA THR A 210 6.32 -1.19 -3.41
C THR A 210 5.88 -2.47 -2.69
N GLY A 211 6.81 -3.18 -2.03
CA GLY A 211 6.45 -4.35 -1.22
C GLY A 211 5.45 -4.03 -0.10
N ILE A 212 5.46 -2.80 0.40
CA ILE A 212 4.51 -2.30 1.42
C ILE A 212 3.12 -2.10 0.80
N ASP A 213 3.04 -1.42 -0.35
CA ASP A 213 1.78 -1.20 -1.06
C ASP A 213 1.10 -2.53 -1.40
N LEU A 214 1.91 -3.51 -1.83
CA LEU A 214 1.46 -4.85 -2.14
C LEU A 214 0.87 -5.57 -0.93
N ALA A 215 1.53 -5.47 0.23
CA ALA A 215 1.04 -6.07 1.46
C ALA A 215 -0.29 -5.44 1.89
N MET A 216 -0.45 -4.14 1.68
CA MET A 216 -1.70 -3.42 1.95
C MET A 216 -2.82 -3.86 0.99
N GLU A 217 -2.54 -4.00 -0.31
CA GLU A 217 -3.52 -4.47 -1.29
C GLU A 217 -3.94 -5.93 -1.06
N ASP A 218 -2.98 -6.83 -0.78
CA ASP A 218 -3.29 -8.24 -0.46
C ASP A 218 -4.18 -8.33 0.79
N SER A 219 -3.96 -7.46 1.78
CA SER A 219 -4.79 -7.34 2.98
C SER A 219 -6.22 -6.90 2.66
N LYS A 220 -6.42 -5.94 1.77
CA LYS A 220 -7.75 -5.49 1.34
C LYS A 220 -8.53 -6.58 0.61
N ILE A 221 -7.84 -7.36 -0.24
CA ILE A 221 -8.46 -8.43 -1.04
C ILE A 221 -8.84 -9.63 -0.19
N ARG A 222 -8.01 -10.01 0.78
CA ARG A 222 -8.24 -11.15 1.68
C ARG A 222 -9.22 -10.85 2.80
N GLY A 223 -9.50 -9.59 3.06
CA GLY A 223 -10.10 -9.13 4.30
C GLY A 223 -9.06 -9.04 5.41
N VAL A 224 -9.21 -8.07 6.29
CA VAL A 224 -8.28 -7.87 7.40
C VAL A 224 -8.55 -8.94 8.46
N GLY A 225 -7.92 -10.12 8.30
CA GLY A 225 -7.88 -11.13 9.36
C GLY A 225 -7.09 -10.60 10.56
N GLU A 226 -7.47 -11.06 11.74
CA GLU A 226 -6.92 -10.82 13.09
C GLU A 226 -5.59 -10.05 13.16
N ILE A 227 -5.65 -8.78 13.58
CA ILE A 227 -4.45 -8.02 13.94
C ILE A 227 -3.97 -8.38 15.34
N LEU A 228 -4.87 -8.75 16.26
CA LEU A 228 -4.57 -9.12 17.66
C LEU A 228 -5.43 -10.31 18.14
N GLY A 229 -4.86 -11.53 18.14
CA GLY A 229 -5.38 -12.72 18.84
C GLY A 229 -6.45 -13.54 18.13
N GLU A 230 -6.65 -14.79 18.61
CA GLU A 230 -7.46 -15.83 17.96
C GLU A 230 -8.99 -15.64 17.98
N LYS A 231 -9.53 -14.55 18.54
CA LYS A 231 -10.99 -14.41 18.82
C LYS A 231 -11.66 -13.14 18.30
N GLN A 232 -11.03 -12.36 17.44
CA GLN A 232 -11.59 -11.07 16.98
C GLN A 232 -12.12 -11.07 15.54
N HIS A 233 -12.68 -12.18 15.07
CA HIS A 233 -13.43 -12.22 13.82
C HIS A 233 -14.72 -11.39 13.97
N GLY A 234 -14.77 -10.19 13.45
CA GLY A 234 -15.99 -9.40 13.42
C GLY A 234 -15.85 -7.90 13.70
N ALA A 235 -14.95 -7.48 14.59
CA ALA A 235 -14.83 -6.06 14.94
C ALA A 235 -14.36 -5.19 13.74
N VAL A 236 -13.44 -5.71 12.94
CA VAL A 236 -12.89 -5.01 11.76
C VAL A 236 -13.88 -4.97 10.61
N GLU A 237 -14.71 -5.99 10.44
CA GLU A 237 -15.80 -5.98 9.44
C GLU A 237 -16.89 -4.98 9.79
N THR A 238 -17.17 -4.79 11.08
CA THR A 238 -18.25 -3.91 11.54
C THR A 238 -17.88 -2.43 11.52
N PHE A 239 -16.64 -2.08 11.88
CA PHE A 239 -16.22 -0.68 12.04
C PHE A 239 -15.31 -0.16 10.93
N GLY A 240 -14.81 -1.02 10.07
CA GLY A 240 -13.82 -0.67 9.04
C GLY A 240 -12.39 -0.58 9.59
N TYR A 241 -11.44 -0.93 8.73
CA TYR A 241 -10.01 -1.00 9.07
C TYR A 241 -9.43 0.32 9.61
N ASN A 242 -9.77 1.44 8.96
CA ASN A 242 -9.23 2.74 9.31
C ASN A 242 -9.64 3.19 10.73
N LEU A 243 -10.90 2.95 11.11
CA LEU A 243 -11.39 3.28 12.44
C LEU A 243 -10.73 2.38 13.51
N TYR A 244 -10.58 1.09 13.23
CA TYR A 244 -9.88 0.18 14.14
C TYR A 244 -8.42 0.61 14.36
N MET A 245 -7.70 0.98 13.29
CA MET A 245 -6.31 1.46 13.37
C MET A 245 -6.20 2.78 14.14
N LYS A 246 -7.16 3.70 13.95
CA LYS A 246 -7.24 4.95 14.71
C LYS A 246 -7.38 4.66 16.22
N MET A 247 -8.36 3.86 16.61
CA MET A 247 -8.60 3.49 18.02
C MET A 247 -7.40 2.78 18.65
N LEU A 248 -6.74 1.88 17.90
CA LEU A 248 -5.55 1.17 18.38
C LEU A 248 -4.37 2.14 18.60
N ASN A 249 -4.16 3.08 17.69
CA ASN A 249 -3.11 4.09 17.83
C ASN A 249 -3.35 5.00 19.05
N GLU A 250 -4.58 5.46 19.23
CA GLU A 250 -4.99 6.27 20.38
C GLU A 250 -4.71 5.53 21.71
N GLU A 251 -5.04 4.25 21.79
CA GLU A 251 -4.82 3.46 22.99
C GLU A 251 -3.33 3.21 23.27
N ILE A 252 -2.52 3.02 22.22
CA ILE A 252 -1.07 2.87 22.35
C ILE A 252 -0.42 4.18 22.85
N LEU A 253 -0.84 5.32 22.32
CA LEU A 253 -0.34 6.63 22.76
C LEU A 253 -0.69 6.89 24.23
N LYS A 254 -1.89 6.52 24.67
CA LYS A 254 -2.29 6.57 26.09
C LYS A 254 -1.40 5.68 26.97
N LEU A 255 -1.12 4.45 26.54
CA LEU A 255 -0.27 3.52 27.29
C LEU A 255 1.19 3.94 27.35
N LYS A 256 1.70 4.66 26.34
CA LYS A 256 3.04 5.24 26.35
C LYS A 256 3.15 6.51 27.18
N GLY A 257 2.03 7.06 27.66
CA GLY A 257 2.01 8.38 28.32
C GLY A 257 2.22 9.55 27.37
N GLU A 258 2.18 9.30 26.07
CA GLU A 258 2.31 10.26 24.97
C GLU A 258 0.92 10.59 24.40
N ALA A 259 -0.12 10.65 25.24
CA ALA A 259 -1.45 11.00 24.79
C ALA A 259 -1.40 12.41 24.20
N GLU A 260 -1.19 12.51 22.88
CA GLU A 260 -1.45 13.75 22.15
C GLU A 260 -2.95 14.04 22.29
N GLU A 261 -3.29 15.28 22.59
CA GLU A 261 -4.68 15.75 22.49
C GLU A 261 -5.21 15.34 21.10
N GLU A 262 -6.34 14.63 21.07
CA GLU A 262 -7.02 14.33 19.83
C GLU A 262 -7.13 15.61 19.00
N LEU A 263 -6.47 15.66 17.86
CA LEU A 263 -6.67 16.72 16.90
C LEU A 263 -8.11 16.58 16.38
N ASP A 264 -9.01 17.38 16.87
CA ASP A 264 -10.40 17.40 16.41
C ASP A 264 -10.41 17.53 14.88
N GLU A 265 -10.99 16.54 14.18
CA GLU A 265 -11.14 16.61 12.73
C GLU A 265 -12.17 17.69 12.40
N VAL A 266 -11.73 18.71 11.65
CA VAL A 266 -12.61 19.75 11.14
C VAL A 266 -13.09 19.41 9.75
N ASP A 267 -14.40 19.28 9.58
CA ASP A 267 -15.02 19.08 8.27
C ASP A 267 -15.31 20.45 7.60
N VAL A 268 -14.62 20.72 6.48
CA VAL A 268 -14.73 22.00 5.77
C VAL A 268 -15.30 21.75 4.38
N GLU A 269 -16.54 22.18 4.15
CA GLU A 269 -17.26 22.11 2.88
C GLU A 269 -17.58 23.51 2.35
N LEU A 270 -16.57 24.25 1.91
CA LEU A 270 -16.70 25.56 1.29
C LEU A 270 -16.47 25.47 -0.24
N ASN A 271 -17.03 26.40 -0.99
CA ASN A 271 -17.02 26.37 -2.45
C ASN A 271 -15.77 27.06 -3.03
N PHE A 272 -14.59 26.47 -2.81
CA PHE A 272 -13.33 26.90 -3.45
C PHE A 272 -12.41 25.70 -3.78
N PRO A 273 -11.42 25.90 -4.67
CA PRO A 273 -10.50 24.82 -5.08
C PRO A 273 -9.70 24.29 -3.88
N ARG A 274 -9.77 22.98 -3.64
CA ARG A 274 -9.10 22.30 -2.51
C ARG A 274 -7.92 21.44 -2.94
N PHE A 275 -7.64 21.37 -4.22
CA PHE A 275 -6.69 20.45 -4.79
C PHE A 275 -5.52 21.16 -5.46
N LEU A 276 -4.34 20.55 -5.34
CA LEU A 276 -3.18 20.96 -6.10
C LEU A 276 -3.36 20.55 -7.57
N PRO A 277 -3.21 21.45 -8.56
CA PRO A 277 -3.39 21.11 -9.96
C PRO A 277 -2.31 20.13 -10.46
N ASP A 278 -2.64 19.28 -11.44
CA ASP A 278 -1.69 18.33 -12.04
C ASP A 278 -0.57 19.07 -12.80
N SER A 279 -0.83 20.31 -13.22
CA SER A 279 0.14 21.21 -13.86
C SER A 279 1.20 21.76 -12.88
N TYR A 280 1.04 21.57 -11.58
CA TYR A 280 1.97 22.05 -10.55
C TYR A 280 2.74 20.91 -9.90
N ILE A 281 2.10 19.80 -9.54
CA ILE A 281 2.74 18.64 -8.90
C ILE A 281 2.19 17.35 -9.51
N GLU A 282 3.05 16.37 -9.79
CA GLU A 282 2.66 15.07 -10.32
C GLU A 282 1.82 14.24 -9.34
N LYS A 283 0.93 13.38 -9.88
CA LYS A 283 -0.06 12.62 -9.08
C LYS A 283 0.54 11.84 -7.92
N ASN A 284 1.70 11.20 -8.12
CA ASN A 284 2.33 10.34 -7.10
C ASN A 284 2.86 11.13 -5.89
N GLU A 285 3.30 12.36 -6.09
CA GLU A 285 3.79 13.22 -5.02
C GLU A 285 2.66 13.93 -4.26
N LYS A 286 1.54 14.23 -4.94
CA LYS A 286 0.38 14.87 -4.30
C LYS A 286 -0.13 14.14 -3.08
N VAL A 287 -0.22 12.80 -3.14
CA VAL A 287 -0.73 12.00 -2.02
C VAL A 287 0.13 12.17 -0.76
N LYS A 288 1.45 12.23 -0.92
CA LYS A 288 2.39 12.47 0.19
C LYS A 288 2.20 13.89 0.77
N ILE A 289 2.05 14.88 -0.11
CA ILE A 289 1.84 16.28 0.28
C ILE A 289 0.50 16.45 0.99
N TYR A 290 -0.59 15.86 0.48
CA TYR A 290 -1.89 15.89 1.13
C TYR A 290 -1.85 15.27 2.53
N LYS A 291 -1.22 14.10 2.70
CA LYS A 291 -1.07 13.46 4.02
C LYS A 291 -0.32 14.36 5.00
N ARG A 292 0.81 14.95 4.56
CA ARG A 292 1.58 15.90 5.39
C ARG A 292 0.76 17.14 5.75
N ALA A 293 0.10 17.75 4.77
CA ALA A 293 -0.70 18.96 4.98
C ALA A 293 -1.87 18.73 5.95
N LEU A 294 -2.52 17.55 5.90
CA LEU A 294 -3.59 17.20 6.81
C LEU A 294 -3.11 16.93 8.25
N ALA A 295 -1.84 16.57 8.42
CA ALA A 295 -1.22 16.32 9.71
C ALA A 295 -0.62 17.58 10.38
N LEU A 296 -0.62 18.73 9.72
CA LEU A 296 -0.06 19.97 10.25
C LEU A 296 -0.82 20.44 11.51
N LYS A 297 -0.05 20.88 12.51
CA LYS A 297 -0.57 21.27 13.83
C LYS A 297 -0.75 22.78 13.98
N ASN A 298 0.05 23.57 13.28
CA ASN A 298 0.05 25.04 13.43
C ASN A 298 0.34 25.75 12.09
N LEU A 299 0.20 27.07 12.10
CA LEU A 299 0.40 27.90 10.91
C LEU A 299 1.87 27.99 10.48
N ASP A 300 2.82 27.88 11.41
CA ASP A 300 4.26 27.92 11.11
C ASP A 300 4.66 26.68 10.28
N GLU A 301 4.12 25.50 10.63
CA GLU A 301 4.31 24.29 9.84
C GLU A 301 3.71 24.41 8.43
N LEU A 302 2.57 25.09 8.30
CA LEU A 302 1.95 25.37 7.00
C LEU A 302 2.82 26.30 6.15
N GLU A 303 3.41 27.33 6.74
CA GLU A 303 4.32 28.24 6.06
C GLU A 303 5.60 27.53 5.61
N ASN A 304 6.15 26.65 6.45
CA ASN A 304 7.28 25.82 6.11
C ASN A 304 6.96 24.89 4.91
N LEU A 305 5.78 24.25 4.91
CA LEU A 305 5.33 23.43 3.79
C LEU A 305 5.14 24.28 2.51
N TYR A 306 4.60 25.49 2.64
CA TYR A 306 4.45 26.42 1.51
C TYR A 306 5.80 26.77 0.89
N ASN A 307 6.79 27.16 1.70
CA ASN A 307 8.13 27.51 1.25
C ASN A 307 8.87 26.33 0.64
N GLU A 308 8.76 25.12 1.23
CA GLU A 308 9.32 23.89 0.67
C GLU A 308 8.76 23.58 -0.72
N LEU A 309 7.44 23.71 -0.91
CA LEU A 309 6.82 23.42 -2.20
C LEU A 309 7.16 24.49 -3.25
N GLU A 310 7.32 25.75 -2.83
CA GLU A 310 7.77 26.81 -3.74
C GLU A 310 9.22 26.61 -4.18
N ASP A 311 10.10 26.15 -3.28
CA ASP A 311 11.49 25.83 -3.59
C ASP A 311 11.61 24.62 -4.55
N ARG A 312 10.84 23.57 -4.30
CA ARG A 312 10.90 22.32 -5.09
C ARG A 312 10.20 22.38 -6.44
N PHE A 313 9.07 23.07 -6.53
CA PHE A 313 8.18 23.05 -7.69
C PHE A 313 7.99 24.42 -8.35
N GLY A 314 8.69 25.45 -7.83
CA GLY A 314 8.56 26.84 -8.28
C GLY A 314 7.34 27.54 -7.70
N LYS A 315 7.15 28.83 -8.07
CA LYS A 315 6.11 29.70 -7.52
C LYS A 315 4.73 29.04 -7.52
N ILE A 316 4.06 29.11 -6.37
CA ILE A 316 2.73 28.54 -6.22
C ILE A 316 1.73 29.26 -7.14
N LYS A 317 1.16 28.48 -8.06
CA LYS A 317 0.15 28.96 -9.01
C LYS A 317 -1.12 29.41 -8.29
N SER A 318 -1.84 30.38 -8.87
CA SER A 318 -3.10 30.89 -8.32
C SER A 318 -4.12 29.80 -8.02
N GLU A 319 -4.17 28.76 -8.87
CA GLU A 319 -5.05 27.61 -8.74
C GLU A 319 -4.72 26.73 -7.51
N ALA A 320 -3.46 26.75 -7.05
CA ALA A 320 -3.02 25.98 -5.88
C ALA A 320 -3.21 26.73 -4.57
N LYS A 321 -3.47 28.05 -4.59
CA LYS A 321 -3.66 28.87 -3.38
C LYS A 321 -4.83 28.39 -2.53
N GLY A 322 -5.92 27.96 -3.16
CA GLY A 322 -7.10 27.44 -2.48
C GLY A 322 -6.80 26.23 -1.59
N PHE A 323 -5.84 25.38 -1.97
CA PHE A 323 -5.39 24.27 -1.13
C PHE A 323 -4.77 24.76 0.19
N PHE A 324 -3.91 25.75 0.16
CA PHE A 324 -3.28 26.32 1.36
C PHE A 324 -4.30 27.07 2.23
N GLU A 325 -5.24 27.78 1.61
CA GLU A 325 -6.36 28.41 2.34
C GLU A 325 -7.22 27.36 3.04
N PHE A 326 -7.52 26.24 2.39
CA PHE A 326 -8.24 25.13 3.00
C PHE A 326 -7.53 24.57 4.23
N ILE A 327 -6.21 24.32 4.15
CA ILE A 327 -5.43 23.84 5.30
C ILE A 327 -5.38 24.89 6.41
N LYS A 328 -5.19 26.17 6.06
CA LYS A 328 -5.21 27.28 7.01
C LYS A 328 -6.53 27.37 7.78
N ILE A 329 -7.66 27.27 7.07
CA ILE A 329 -8.99 27.24 7.68
C ILE A 329 -9.12 26.08 8.65
N ARG A 330 -8.65 24.88 8.29
CA ARG A 330 -8.72 23.70 9.17
C ARG A 330 -7.90 23.88 10.44
N ILE A 331 -6.70 24.43 10.36
CA ILE A 331 -5.83 24.68 11.52
C ILE A 331 -6.51 25.66 12.46
N ILE A 332 -6.93 26.82 11.97
CA ILE A 332 -7.57 27.87 12.79
C ILE A 332 -8.89 27.35 13.40
N ALA A 333 -9.72 26.70 12.59
CA ALA A 333 -11.00 26.18 13.05
C ALA A 333 -10.84 25.16 14.18
N ARG A 334 -9.83 24.28 14.08
CA ARG A 334 -9.49 23.32 15.13
C ARG A 334 -9.10 24.01 16.44
N ASP A 335 -8.23 25.00 16.35
CA ASP A 335 -7.75 25.75 17.52
C ASP A 335 -8.90 26.51 18.21
N LEU A 336 -9.90 26.95 17.43
CA LEU A 336 -11.12 27.59 17.92
C LEU A 336 -12.20 26.59 18.39
N GLY A 337 -11.97 25.28 18.32
CA GLY A 337 -12.92 24.26 18.69
C GLY A 337 -14.11 24.10 17.73
N ILE A 338 -13.94 24.50 16.46
CA ILE A 338 -14.94 24.33 15.40
C ILE A 338 -14.82 22.92 14.83
N THR A 339 -15.94 22.21 14.69
CA THR A 339 -15.99 20.85 14.14
C THR A 339 -16.42 20.82 12.68
N THR A 340 -17.26 21.77 12.25
CA THR A 340 -17.79 21.78 10.89
C THR A 340 -17.93 23.20 10.36
N ILE A 341 -17.51 23.41 9.11
CA ILE A 341 -17.73 24.66 8.37
C ILE A 341 -18.31 24.28 7.00
N LYS A 342 -19.56 24.65 6.73
CA LYS A 342 -20.24 24.31 5.48
C LYS A 342 -20.87 25.52 4.81
N GLN A 343 -20.88 25.54 3.47
CA GLN A 343 -21.65 26.51 2.71
C GLN A 343 -23.13 26.19 2.87
N ASP A 344 -23.96 27.19 3.16
CA ASP A 344 -25.42 27.02 3.21
C ASP A 344 -25.95 26.72 1.78
N LYS A 345 -26.79 25.70 1.68
CA LYS A 345 -27.38 25.27 0.40
C LYS A 345 -28.45 26.24 -0.12
N GLU A 346 -29.14 26.93 0.78
CA GLU A 346 -30.22 27.86 0.45
C GLU A 346 -29.70 29.28 0.21
N ASN A 347 -28.63 29.67 0.91
CA ASN A 347 -28.01 30.99 0.80
C ASN A 347 -26.49 30.88 0.63
N LYS A 348 -26.01 31.05 -0.60
CA LYS A 348 -24.59 30.93 -0.95
C LYS A 348 -23.67 31.95 -0.29
N ASP A 349 -24.19 33.03 0.29
CA ASP A 349 -23.40 34.01 1.02
C ASP A 349 -23.32 33.71 2.52
N ARG A 350 -23.96 32.60 2.96
CA ARG A 350 -23.97 32.16 4.36
C ARG A 350 -23.11 30.94 4.56
N ILE A 351 -22.32 30.97 5.63
CA ILE A 351 -21.51 29.85 6.12
C ILE A 351 -22.16 29.32 7.40
N LEU A 352 -22.29 28.01 7.52
CA LEU A 352 -22.80 27.30 8.68
C LEU A 352 -21.62 26.74 9.50
N ILE A 353 -21.55 27.05 10.77
CA ILE A 353 -20.43 26.73 11.65
C ILE A 353 -20.92 25.98 12.88
N ASN A 354 -20.37 24.80 13.16
CA ASN A 354 -20.64 24.03 14.37
C ASN A 354 -19.39 23.94 15.23
N PHE A 355 -19.58 23.93 16.55
CA PHE A 355 -18.52 23.86 17.54
C PHE A 355 -18.55 22.54 18.31
N ASN A 356 -17.42 22.14 18.83
CA ASN A 356 -17.32 21.07 19.81
C ASN A 356 -17.96 21.55 21.14
N GLU A 357 -18.94 20.81 21.64
CA GLU A 357 -19.68 21.16 22.87
C GLU A 357 -18.78 21.33 24.10
N LYS A 358 -17.64 20.64 24.15
CA LYS A 358 -16.69 20.70 25.27
C LYS A 358 -15.71 21.90 25.18
N LYS A 359 -15.47 22.42 23.97
CA LYS A 359 -14.48 23.50 23.72
C LYS A 359 -15.14 24.86 23.43
N ILE A 360 -16.45 24.90 23.31
CA ILE A 360 -17.20 26.10 22.95
C ILE A 360 -17.11 27.17 24.07
N ASN A 361 -16.72 28.39 23.72
CA ASN A 361 -16.79 29.52 24.61
C ASN A 361 -18.14 30.24 24.44
N VAL A 362 -19.06 29.95 25.37
CA VAL A 362 -20.43 30.49 25.33
C VAL A 362 -20.49 32.00 25.39
N ASP A 363 -19.63 32.66 26.20
CA ASP A 363 -19.60 34.11 26.34
C ASP A 363 -19.20 34.80 25.03
N LYS A 364 -18.21 34.23 24.32
CA LYS A 364 -17.83 34.69 22.98
C LYS A 364 -18.96 34.55 21.97
N ILE A 365 -19.71 33.48 22.02
CA ILE A 365 -20.86 33.30 21.12
C ILE A 365 -21.96 34.32 21.42
N ILE A 366 -22.26 34.54 22.68
CA ILE A 366 -23.24 35.56 23.08
C ILE A 366 -22.82 36.95 22.57
N TYR A 367 -21.54 37.29 22.71
CA TYR A 367 -20.98 38.54 22.17
C TYR A 367 -21.15 38.62 20.65
N LEU A 368 -20.82 37.56 19.93
CA LEU A 368 -20.96 37.46 18.46
C LEU A 368 -22.41 37.63 18.00
N LEU A 369 -23.39 37.12 18.77
CA LEU A 369 -24.82 37.25 18.42
C LEU A 369 -25.32 38.69 18.45
N SER A 370 -24.59 39.63 19.01
CA SER A 370 -24.87 41.05 18.87
C SER A 370 -24.62 41.60 17.46
N ASN A 371 -23.87 40.88 16.63
CA ASN A 371 -23.57 41.22 15.25
C ASN A 371 -24.71 40.78 14.31
N LYS A 372 -25.26 41.72 13.52
CA LYS A 372 -26.35 41.46 12.56
C LYS A 372 -26.02 40.44 11.45
N LYS A 373 -24.73 40.16 11.22
CA LYS A 373 -24.28 39.15 10.24
C LYS A 373 -24.36 37.72 10.78
N ILE A 374 -24.65 37.52 12.07
CA ILE A 374 -24.61 36.24 12.76
C ILE A 374 -26.03 35.83 13.15
N MET A 375 -26.36 34.59 12.86
CA MET A 375 -27.61 33.95 13.26
C MET A 375 -27.31 32.63 13.99
N TYR A 376 -28.10 32.30 15.01
CA TYR A 376 -27.95 31.08 15.77
C TYR A 376 -29.22 30.23 15.70
N SER A 377 -29.07 28.97 15.29
CA SER A 377 -30.15 27.98 15.33
C SER A 377 -30.04 27.13 16.59
N LYS A 378 -31.02 27.24 17.48
CA LYS A 378 -31.10 26.37 18.67
C LYS A 378 -31.33 24.90 18.35
N PHE A 379 -32.02 24.60 17.26
CA PHE A 379 -32.34 23.24 16.85
C PHE A 379 -31.11 22.48 16.36
N THR A 380 -30.29 23.12 15.54
CA THR A 380 -29.09 22.51 14.93
C THR A 380 -27.81 22.86 15.68
N ARG A 381 -27.88 23.75 16.67
CA ARG A 381 -26.71 24.31 17.39
C ARG A 381 -25.68 24.91 16.44
N THR A 382 -26.15 25.46 15.33
CA THR A 382 -25.31 25.96 14.24
C THR A 382 -25.31 27.48 14.23
N ILE A 383 -24.16 28.09 14.03
CA ILE A 383 -24.02 29.50 13.75
C ILE A 383 -24.01 29.72 12.25
N GLY A 384 -24.95 30.52 11.76
CA GLY A 384 -24.96 31.02 10.39
C GLY A 384 -24.25 32.36 10.34
N TYR A 385 -23.25 32.52 9.51
CA TYR A 385 -22.51 33.73 9.30
C TYR A 385 -22.57 34.20 7.84
N ASN A 386 -22.94 35.46 7.59
CA ASN A 386 -22.94 36.05 6.26
C ASN A 386 -21.67 36.89 6.07
N GLY A 387 -20.64 36.29 5.45
CA GLY A 387 -19.35 36.93 5.19
C GLY A 387 -18.22 35.95 4.98
N ASP A 388 -17.00 36.45 4.97
CA ASP A 388 -15.78 35.66 4.78
C ASP A 388 -15.39 34.93 6.07
N ILE A 389 -14.94 33.67 5.94
CA ILE A 389 -14.61 32.82 7.08
C ILE A 389 -13.45 33.37 7.93
N PHE A 390 -12.47 34.02 7.31
CA PHE A 390 -11.36 34.65 8.05
C PHE A 390 -11.80 35.91 8.81
N GLU A 391 -12.84 36.62 8.32
CA GLU A 391 -13.48 37.70 9.08
C GLU A 391 -14.16 37.15 10.35
N PHE A 392 -14.86 36.01 10.22
CA PHE A 392 -15.47 35.33 11.37
C PHE A 392 -14.41 34.90 12.40
N PHE A 393 -13.30 34.29 11.99
CA PHE A 393 -12.24 33.89 12.90
C PHE A 393 -11.68 35.07 13.69
N ARG A 394 -11.39 36.19 13.02
CA ARG A 394 -10.91 37.41 13.68
C ARG A 394 -11.92 37.99 14.67
N MET A 395 -13.22 37.84 14.43
CA MET A 395 -14.25 38.27 15.37
C MET A 395 -14.36 37.34 16.58
N TYR A 396 -14.16 36.06 16.40
CA TYR A 396 -14.23 35.06 17.45
C TYR A 396 -12.98 35.08 18.36
N GLU A 397 -11.84 35.49 17.86
CA GLU A 397 -10.59 35.62 18.64
C GLU A 397 -10.59 36.85 19.57
N LYS A 398 -11.29 37.93 19.18
CA LYS A 398 -11.45 39.15 20.00
C LYS A 398 -12.39 38.87 21.19
#